data_75cf710a5ee8b028f47817fb3c3a1867
#
_entry.id   75cf710a5ee8b028f47817fb3c3a1867
#
_cell.length_a   1.000
_cell.length_b   1.000
_cell.length_c   1.000
_cell.angle_alpha   90.00
_cell.angle_beta   90.00
_cell.angle_gamma   90.00
#
_symmetry.space_group_name_H-M   'P 1'
#
loop_
_entity.id
_entity.type
_entity.pdbx_description
1 polymer ?
#
loop_
_entity_poly.entity_id
_entity_poly.type
_entity_poly.pdbx_seq_one_letter_code
_entity_poly.pdbx_strand_id
1 'polypeptide(L)'
;MIDYIKATKHLSDKDNLFLGYCRLEAEYSSGWKKYWLQGCEKLELWWNPSLNMLRLSGSIMYYWQGHNWSFEKKGFVAAISHIEKLLRIQLWDAMLEAFEFGAIMEVALKPKEYITRHSPAPQEKLSMNEKPKDKGNFRWWNDTNISLKMYDAGRNVKTKQGLERQAIIEESGWNPQGEFLKWEAHYLKPEVLNHGKGLLLADLMNPSWEDVFKEDLYLQYKRLIPMKSLITPTNKKDLSTPDIVMLALAEVQINAGESLQEIKKMLYAKINSIPEEVLSKPDKDSRKRQIKSLLEKLQEEPTSQWDLSKKLEEALNIE
;
A
#
# COMPACT_ATOMS: atom_id res chain seq x y z
N MET A 1 -6.49 11.11 -1.85
CA MET A 1 -5.25 11.91 -2.10
C MET A 1 -4.52 11.34 -3.31
N ILE A 2 -4.27 12.16 -4.34
CA ILE A 2 -3.46 11.77 -5.50
C ILE A 2 -2.00 12.09 -5.19
N ASP A 3 -1.11 11.11 -5.33
CA ASP A 3 0.31 11.27 -5.01
C ASP A 3 1.18 11.30 -6.27
N TYR A 4 1.10 10.27 -7.08
CA TYR A 4 1.89 10.10 -8.30
C TYR A 4 0.99 10.05 -9.51
N ILE A 5 1.46 10.58 -10.63
CA ILE A 5 0.84 10.39 -11.94
C ILE A 5 1.88 10.00 -12.98
N LYS A 6 1.43 9.28 -13.99
CA LYS A 6 2.14 9.08 -15.26
C LYS A 6 1.11 9.27 -16.36
N ALA A 7 1.27 10.35 -17.12
CA ALA A 7 0.33 10.74 -18.16
C ALA A 7 1.07 11.02 -19.47
N THR A 8 0.51 10.55 -20.58
CA THR A 8 1.09 10.71 -21.91
C THR A 8 0.15 11.48 -22.82
N LYS A 9 0.69 12.46 -23.56
CA LYS A 9 -0.01 13.25 -24.55
C LYS A 9 0.65 13.09 -25.91
N HIS A 10 -0.15 12.83 -26.94
CA HIS A 10 0.25 13.03 -28.32
C HIS A 10 0.11 14.52 -28.69
N LEU A 11 1.19 15.13 -29.13
CA LEU A 11 1.18 16.51 -29.56
C LEU A 11 0.68 16.61 -30.99
N SER A 12 -0.19 17.56 -31.24
CA SER A 12 -0.66 17.93 -32.56
C SER A 12 0.26 18.98 -33.18
N ASP A 13 0.09 19.26 -34.47
CA ASP A 13 0.82 20.34 -35.16
C ASP A 13 0.53 21.75 -34.61
N LYS A 14 -0.53 21.87 -33.78
CA LYS A 14 -0.89 23.13 -33.11
C LYS A 14 -0.18 23.32 -31.78
N ASP A 15 0.35 22.26 -31.22
CA ASP A 15 1.07 22.29 -29.95
C ASP A 15 2.49 22.83 -30.17
N ASN A 16 2.86 23.86 -29.44
CA ASN A 16 4.18 24.50 -29.54
C ASN A 16 4.98 24.21 -28.27
N LEU A 17 5.42 22.95 -28.11
CA LEU A 17 6.17 22.51 -26.94
C LEU A 17 7.43 23.37 -26.72
N PHE A 18 7.51 23.96 -25.55
CA PHE A 18 8.66 24.76 -25.12
C PHE A 18 9.38 24.08 -23.94
N LEU A 19 10.64 23.70 -24.11
CA LEU A 19 11.46 23.01 -23.12
C LEU A 19 12.52 23.91 -22.46
N GLY A 20 12.46 25.23 -22.66
CA GLY A 20 13.46 26.17 -22.12
C GLY A 20 13.56 26.22 -20.61
N TYR A 21 12.51 25.80 -19.90
CA TYR A 21 12.50 25.64 -18.44
C TYR A 21 12.80 24.22 -17.97
N CYS A 22 13.27 23.36 -18.86
CA CYS A 22 13.59 21.96 -18.54
C CYS A 22 15.09 21.71 -18.69
N ARG A 23 15.68 20.97 -17.79
CA ARG A 23 17.05 20.49 -17.86
C ARG A 23 17.07 19.10 -18.46
N LEU A 24 17.72 18.93 -19.60
CA LEU A 24 17.95 17.60 -20.18
C LEU A 24 18.84 16.78 -19.23
N GLU A 25 18.40 15.57 -18.90
CA GLU A 25 19.13 14.62 -18.07
C GLU A 25 19.74 13.48 -18.88
N ALA A 26 18.95 12.91 -19.80
CA ALA A 26 19.40 11.76 -20.59
C ALA A 26 18.69 11.70 -21.96
N GLU A 27 19.40 11.11 -22.92
CA GLU A 27 18.85 10.72 -24.22
C GLU A 27 19.01 9.20 -24.39
N TYR A 28 17.96 8.56 -24.88
CA TYR A 28 17.89 7.12 -25.03
C TYR A 28 17.88 6.71 -26.50
N SER A 29 18.45 5.57 -26.84
CA SER A 29 18.46 5.02 -28.19
C SER A 29 17.06 4.78 -28.80
N SER A 30 16.05 4.69 -27.94
CA SER A 30 14.63 4.60 -28.33
C SER A 30 14.02 5.94 -28.78
N GLY A 31 14.81 7.02 -28.83
CA GLY A 31 14.36 8.37 -29.22
C GLY A 31 13.75 9.18 -28.07
N TRP A 32 13.56 8.58 -26.89
CA TRP A 32 13.11 9.30 -25.72
C TRP A 32 14.22 10.16 -25.12
N LYS A 33 13.85 11.39 -24.71
CA LYS A 33 14.70 12.33 -23.98
C LYS A 33 14.05 12.60 -22.64
N LYS A 34 14.81 12.45 -21.57
CA LYS A 34 14.37 12.70 -20.19
C LYS A 34 14.81 14.09 -19.73
N TYR A 35 13.89 14.83 -19.17
CA TYR A 35 14.12 16.16 -18.62
C TYR A 35 13.61 16.24 -17.18
N TRP A 36 14.23 17.12 -16.40
CA TRP A 36 13.68 17.61 -15.15
C TRP A 36 13.12 19.01 -15.34
N LEU A 37 11.94 19.25 -14.80
CA LEU A 37 11.41 20.60 -14.70
C LEU A 37 12.26 21.40 -13.71
N GLN A 38 12.71 22.61 -14.06
CA GLN A 38 13.59 23.38 -13.18
C GLN A 38 12.98 23.59 -11.79
N GLY A 39 13.78 23.33 -10.75
CA GLY A 39 13.38 23.44 -9.35
C GLY A 39 12.65 22.22 -8.78
N CYS A 40 12.43 21.15 -9.57
CA CYS A 40 11.77 19.95 -9.06
C CYS A 40 12.34 18.64 -9.63
N GLU A 41 13.04 17.89 -8.79
CA GLU A 41 13.55 16.55 -9.13
C GLU A 41 12.52 15.42 -8.87
N LYS A 42 11.25 15.76 -8.57
CA LYS A 42 10.19 14.79 -8.33
C LYS A 42 9.18 14.71 -9.47
N LEU A 43 9.40 15.51 -10.53
CA LEU A 43 8.56 15.57 -11.71
C LEU A 43 9.41 15.45 -12.97
N GLU A 44 9.30 14.32 -13.63
CA GLU A 44 10.01 13.97 -14.86
C GLU A 44 9.16 14.30 -16.06
N LEU A 45 9.80 14.88 -17.08
CA LEU A 45 9.23 15.08 -18.39
C LEU A 45 10.00 14.22 -19.40
N TRP A 46 9.27 13.43 -20.18
CA TRP A 46 9.83 12.59 -21.22
C TRP A 46 9.29 13.03 -22.58
N TRP A 47 10.17 13.33 -23.51
CA TRP A 47 9.82 13.76 -24.84
C TRP A 47 10.39 12.82 -25.90
N ASN A 48 9.55 12.40 -26.85
CA ASN A 48 9.98 11.66 -28.03
C ASN A 48 9.52 12.43 -29.28
N PRO A 49 10.45 13.18 -29.95
CA PRO A 49 10.11 13.99 -31.13
C PRO A 49 9.64 13.15 -32.31
N SER A 50 10.19 11.93 -32.49
CA SER A 50 9.81 11.06 -33.61
C SER A 50 8.39 10.51 -33.52
N LEU A 51 7.88 10.37 -32.28
CA LEU A 51 6.52 9.90 -32.02
C LEU A 51 5.55 11.03 -31.69
N ASN A 52 6.04 12.26 -31.61
CA ASN A 52 5.29 13.42 -31.15
C ASN A 52 4.61 13.16 -29.77
N MET A 53 5.32 12.49 -28.88
CA MET A 53 4.78 12.06 -27.59
C MET A 53 5.49 12.75 -26.43
N LEU A 54 4.70 13.36 -25.57
CA LEU A 54 5.14 13.91 -24.30
C LEU A 54 4.57 13.06 -23.16
N ARG A 55 5.40 12.73 -22.16
CA ARG A 55 4.98 12.04 -20.96
C ARG A 55 5.41 12.85 -19.74
N LEU A 56 4.49 13.06 -18.80
CA LEU A 56 4.72 13.63 -17.49
C LEU A 56 4.65 12.52 -16.46
N SER A 57 5.64 12.44 -15.55
CA SER A 57 5.73 11.36 -14.56
C SER A 57 6.27 11.88 -13.23
N GLY A 58 5.55 11.66 -12.13
CA GLY A 58 5.99 12.06 -10.81
C GLY A 58 4.88 12.58 -9.90
N SER A 59 5.26 13.20 -8.79
CA SER A 59 4.32 13.77 -7.84
C SER A 59 4.08 15.26 -8.12
N ILE A 60 2.85 15.58 -8.55
CA ILE A 60 2.42 16.96 -8.82
C ILE A 60 2.43 17.79 -7.53
N MET A 61 2.04 17.19 -6.41
CA MET A 61 2.00 17.92 -5.13
C MET A 61 3.42 18.21 -4.60
N TYR A 62 4.38 17.30 -4.80
CA TYR A 62 5.78 17.61 -4.51
C TYR A 62 6.32 18.77 -5.36
N TYR A 63 5.92 18.82 -6.62
CA TYR A 63 6.28 19.93 -7.49
C TYR A 63 5.72 21.27 -6.97
N TRP A 64 4.45 21.28 -6.55
CA TRP A 64 3.73 22.51 -6.20
C TRP A 64 4.03 23.02 -4.79
N GLN A 65 3.96 22.14 -3.80
CA GLN A 65 4.03 22.50 -2.37
C GLN A 65 5.22 21.85 -1.63
N GLY A 66 6.06 21.09 -2.32
CA GLY A 66 7.26 20.46 -1.76
C GLY A 66 7.00 19.19 -0.95
N HIS A 67 5.77 18.74 -0.82
CA HIS A 67 5.40 17.52 -0.10
C HIS A 67 4.09 16.90 -0.65
N ASN A 68 3.80 15.67 -0.23
CA ASN A 68 2.57 14.94 -0.54
C ASN A 68 1.85 14.46 0.73
N TRP A 69 1.95 15.22 1.81
CA TRP A 69 1.25 14.95 3.07
C TRP A 69 -0.23 15.29 2.98
N SER A 70 -0.54 16.43 2.42
CA SER A 70 -1.90 16.88 2.15
C SER A 70 -2.16 16.99 0.64
N PHE A 71 -3.43 16.97 0.25
CA PHE A 71 -3.87 17.13 -1.12
C PHE A 71 -5.03 18.12 -1.20
N GLU A 72 -4.83 19.14 -2.00
CA GLU A 72 -5.88 20.12 -2.31
C GLU A 72 -6.10 20.15 -3.82
N LYS A 73 -7.35 19.94 -4.27
CA LYS A 73 -7.71 20.00 -5.70
C LYS A 73 -7.28 21.32 -6.34
N LYS A 74 -7.48 22.44 -5.64
CA LYS A 74 -7.08 23.77 -6.15
C LYS A 74 -5.57 23.85 -6.39
N GLY A 75 -4.77 23.29 -5.46
CA GLY A 75 -3.32 23.23 -5.59
C GLY A 75 -2.88 22.35 -6.77
N PHE A 76 -3.52 21.19 -6.95
CA PHE A 76 -3.25 20.32 -8.09
C PHE A 76 -3.57 21.00 -9.43
N VAL A 77 -4.73 21.65 -9.55
CA VAL A 77 -5.14 22.40 -10.75
C VAL A 77 -4.16 23.54 -11.01
N ALA A 78 -3.76 24.30 -10.01
CA ALA A 78 -2.79 25.38 -10.13
C ALA A 78 -1.42 24.85 -10.60
N ALA A 79 -0.98 23.71 -10.09
CA ALA A 79 0.26 23.07 -10.48
C ALA A 79 0.25 22.65 -11.95
N ILE A 80 -0.81 21.97 -12.41
CA ILE A 80 -0.96 21.60 -13.82
C ILE A 80 -1.00 22.83 -14.72
N SER A 81 -1.81 23.85 -14.38
CA SER A 81 -1.88 25.11 -15.13
C SER A 81 -0.52 25.84 -15.21
N HIS A 82 0.27 25.77 -14.13
CA HIS A 82 1.63 26.31 -14.15
C HIS A 82 2.55 25.54 -15.10
N ILE A 83 2.48 24.20 -15.09
CA ILE A 83 3.26 23.34 -15.99
C ILE A 83 2.85 23.61 -17.46
N GLU A 84 1.55 23.68 -17.75
CA GLU A 84 1.03 24.02 -19.08
C GLU A 84 1.58 25.35 -19.60
N LYS A 85 1.61 26.36 -18.73
CA LYS A 85 2.17 27.67 -19.06
C LYS A 85 3.67 27.60 -19.37
N LEU A 86 4.44 26.84 -18.59
CA LEU A 86 5.88 26.65 -18.81
C LEU A 86 6.16 25.90 -20.12
N LEU A 87 5.38 24.87 -20.39
CA LEU A 87 5.56 24.01 -21.56
C LEU A 87 4.84 24.53 -22.82
N ARG A 88 3.95 25.52 -22.68
CA ARG A 88 3.09 26.11 -23.74
C ARG A 88 2.20 25.10 -24.44
N ILE A 89 1.70 24.11 -23.69
CA ILE A 89 0.78 23.07 -24.17
C ILE A 89 -0.31 22.83 -23.14
N GLN A 90 -1.44 22.26 -23.56
CA GLN A 90 -2.46 21.75 -22.65
C GLN A 90 -2.12 20.32 -22.23
N LEU A 91 -2.45 19.94 -20.98
CA LEU A 91 -2.16 18.61 -20.42
C LEU A 91 -3.40 17.86 -19.93
N TRP A 92 -4.53 18.55 -19.77
CA TRP A 92 -5.74 17.93 -19.20
C TRP A 92 -6.32 16.79 -20.05
N ASP A 93 -6.05 16.77 -21.33
CA ASP A 93 -6.41 15.71 -22.28
C ASP A 93 -5.33 14.59 -22.37
N ALA A 94 -4.27 14.66 -21.58
CA ALA A 94 -3.26 13.59 -21.53
C ALA A 94 -3.87 12.31 -20.96
N MET A 95 -3.56 11.16 -21.58
CA MET A 95 -3.99 9.84 -21.15
C MET A 95 -3.18 9.40 -19.93
N LEU A 96 -3.85 8.99 -18.86
CA LEU A 96 -3.21 8.40 -17.70
C LEU A 96 -2.70 6.98 -18.00
N GLU A 97 -1.40 6.76 -17.84
CA GLU A 97 -0.78 5.45 -17.91
C GLU A 97 -0.68 4.79 -16.53
N ALA A 98 -0.55 5.60 -15.48
CA ALA A 98 -0.56 5.15 -14.09
C ALA A 98 -0.85 6.33 -13.15
N PHE A 99 -1.40 6.05 -11.98
CA PHE A 99 -1.49 7.03 -10.89
C PHE A 99 -1.56 6.34 -9.53
N GLU A 100 -1.26 7.10 -8.47
CA GLU A 100 -1.42 6.66 -7.09
C GLU A 100 -2.56 7.43 -6.42
N PHE A 101 -3.43 6.68 -5.76
CA PHE A 101 -4.46 7.23 -4.89
C PHE A 101 -4.37 6.59 -3.51
N GLY A 102 -4.41 7.39 -2.45
CA GLY A 102 -4.22 6.89 -1.10
C GLY A 102 -4.81 7.78 -0.01
N ALA A 103 -4.75 7.27 1.22
CA ALA A 103 -5.17 7.97 2.43
C ALA A 103 -4.10 7.83 3.52
N ILE A 104 -3.92 8.90 4.30
CA ILE A 104 -3.12 8.89 5.52
C ILE A 104 -4.09 8.81 6.69
N MET A 105 -3.84 7.89 7.61
CA MET A 105 -4.67 7.64 8.79
C MET A 105 -3.81 7.81 10.04
N GLU A 106 -4.30 8.54 11.03
CA GLU A 106 -3.73 8.49 12.37
C GLU A 106 -4.18 7.20 13.07
N VAL A 107 -3.21 6.48 13.63
CA VAL A 107 -3.42 5.17 14.24
C VAL A 107 -3.01 5.18 15.72
N ALA A 108 -3.65 4.33 16.53
CA ALA A 108 -3.43 4.30 17.98
C ALA A 108 -2.12 3.59 18.37
N LEU A 109 -1.66 2.67 17.54
CA LEU A 109 -0.45 1.89 17.77
C LEU A 109 0.58 2.24 16.70
N LYS A 110 1.82 1.80 16.89
CA LYS A 110 2.89 2.01 15.90
C LYS A 110 2.49 1.44 14.54
N PRO A 111 2.67 2.17 13.43
CA PRO A 111 2.34 1.70 12.08
C PRO A 111 2.89 0.31 11.75
N LYS A 112 4.08 -0.02 12.26
CA LYS A 112 4.70 -1.33 12.12
C LYS A 112 3.79 -2.49 12.58
N GLU A 113 3.04 -2.29 13.64
CA GLU A 113 2.13 -3.32 14.17
C GLU A 113 1.02 -3.66 13.17
N TYR A 114 0.46 -2.63 12.50
CA TYR A 114 -0.52 -2.83 11.43
C TYR A 114 0.11 -3.46 10.19
N ILE A 115 1.23 -2.91 9.71
CA ILE A 115 1.90 -3.35 8.48
C ILE A 115 2.29 -4.83 8.54
N THR A 116 2.81 -5.27 9.68
CA THR A 116 3.26 -6.67 9.84
C THR A 116 2.12 -7.66 9.99
N ARG A 117 0.95 -7.19 10.41
CA ARG A 117 -0.23 -8.04 10.69
C ARG A 117 -1.23 -8.12 9.55
N HIS A 118 -0.97 -7.46 8.40
CA HIS A 118 -1.83 -7.59 7.22
C HIS A 118 -1.23 -8.57 6.21
N SER A 119 -2.08 -9.44 5.67
CA SER A 119 -1.76 -10.36 4.57
C SER A 119 -2.90 -10.43 3.57
N PRO A 120 -2.65 -10.89 2.34
CA PRO A 120 -3.73 -11.15 1.40
C PRO A 120 -4.77 -12.13 1.96
N ALA A 121 -6.03 -11.88 1.70
CA ALA A 121 -7.09 -12.84 1.97
C ALA A 121 -6.81 -14.15 1.18
N PRO A 122 -7.21 -15.33 1.68
CA PRO A 122 -6.83 -16.62 1.08
C PRO A 122 -7.19 -16.78 -0.39
N GLN A 123 -8.24 -16.11 -0.86
CA GLN A 123 -8.70 -16.14 -2.26
C GLN A 123 -7.92 -15.17 -3.15
N GLU A 124 -7.16 -14.26 -2.59
CA GLU A 124 -6.47 -13.20 -3.33
C GLU A 124 -5.13 -13.66 -3.87
N LYS A 125 -4.88 -13.35 -5.15
CA LYS A 125 -3.62 -13.65 -5.83
C LYS A 125 -2.68 -12.42 -5.80
N LEU A 126 -2.36 -11.97 -4.59
CA LEU A 126 -1.45 -10.85 -4.37
C LEU A 126 -0.09 -11.36 -3.93
N SER A 127 0.98 -10.96 -4.63
CA SER A 127 2.34 -11.24 -4.20
C SER A 127 2.81 -10.17 -3.20
N MET A 128 3.11 -10.61 -1.97
CA MET A 128 3.64 -9.72 -0.92
C MET A 128 5.14 -9.50 -1.10
N ASN A 129 5.55 -8.26 -0.92
CA ASN A 129 6.94 -7.84 -0.99
C ASN A 129 7.31 -6.91 0.17
N GLU A 130 8.55 -7.03 0.64
CA GLU A 130 9.10 -6.19 1.69
C GLU A 130 10.62 -6.05 1.49
N LYS A 131 11.16 -4.83 1.58
CA LYS A 131 12.62 -4.62 1.50
C LYS A 131 13.24 -4.81 2.88
N PRO A 132 14.40 -5.52 3.00
CA PRO A 132 15.06 -5.75 4.28
C PRO A 132 15.30 -4.49 5.11
N LYS A 133 15.70 -3.38 4.47
CA LYS A 133 15.95 -2.08 5.12
C LYS A 133 14.70 -1.39 5.66
N ASP A 134 13.53 -1.75 5.13
CA ASP A 134 12.24 -1.16 5.48
C ASP A 134 11.33 -2.16 6.21
N LYS A 135 11.91 -3.28 6.68
CA LYS A 135 11.17 -4.39 7.30
C LYS A 135 10.24 -3.90 8.40
N GLY A 136 8.94 -4.20 8.22
CA GLY A 136 7.86 -3.79 9.11
C GLY A 136 7.45 -2.32 9.00
N ASN A 137 8.13 -1.49 8.21
CA ASN A 137 7.77 -0.07 8.05
C ASN A 137 7.23 0.25 6.65
N PHE A 138 7.40 -0.66 5.72
CA PHE A 138 6.90 -0.55 4.36
C PHE A 138 6.66 -1.96 3.79
N ARG A 139 5.44 -2.23 3.35
CA ARG A 139 5.06 -3.48 2.69
C ARG A 139 4.18 -3.16 1.49
N TRP A 140 4.30 -3.97 0.43
CA TRP A 140 3.44 -3.82 -0.73
C TRP A 140 3.03 -5.18 -1.28
N TRP A 141 1.87 -5.20 -1.94
CA TRP A 141 1.27 -6.37 -2.55
C TRP A 141 0.91 -6.04 -3.99
N ASN A 142 1.27 -6.91 -4.90
CA ASN A 142 1.10 -6.68 -6.34
C ASN A 142 0.21 -7.74 -6.97
N ASP A 143 -0.60 -7.29 -7.92
CA ASP A 143 -1.07 -8.12 -9.02
C ASP A 143 -0.65 -7.48 -10.37
N THR A 144 -1.27 -7.89 -11.49
CA THR A 144 -0.89 -7.41 -12.83
C THR A 144 -1.32 -5.97 -13.12
N ASN A 145 -2.27 -5.42 -12.37
CA ASN A 145 -2.92 -4.14 -12.66
C ASN A 145 -2.70 -3.10 -11.58
N ILE A 146 -2.37 -3.54 -10.37
CA ILE A 146 -2.30 -2.67 -9.20
C ILE A 146 -1.17 -3.07 -8.26
N SER A 147 -0.58 -2.08 -7.59
CA SER A 147 0.34 -2.27 -6.47
C SER A 147 -0.22 -1.58 -5.24
N LEU A 148 -0.58 -2.35 -4.24
CA LEU A 148 -1.11 -1.88 -2.97
C LEU A 148 0.04 -1.65 -1.99
N LYS A 149 0.07 -0.51 -1.30
CA LYS A 149 1.17 -0.15 -0.41
C LYS A 149 0.64 0.27 0.96
N MET A 150 1.29 -0.22 2.00
CA MET A 150 1.04 0.17 3.40
C MET A 150 2.37 0.54 4.04
N TYR A 151 2.46 1.73 4.61
CA TYR A 151 3.70 2.19 5.20
C TYR A 151 3.55 3.26 6.27
N ASP A 152 4.60 3.38 7.09
CA ASP A 152 4.74 4.39 8.12
C ASP A 152 5.02 5.76 7.48
N ALA A 153 3.97 6.57 7.39
CA ALA A 153 4.04 7.90 6.78
C ALA A 153 4.80 8.89 7.68
N GLY A 154 4.58 8.82 8.99
CA GLY A 154 5.27 9.67 9.96
C GLY A 154 6.78 9.45 9.97
N ARG A 155 7.22 8.19 9.96
CA ARG A 155 8.64 7.82 9.83
C ARG A 155 9.24 8.36 8.52
N ASN A 156 8.49 8.27 7.41
CA ASN A 156 8.98 8.78 6.13
C ASN A 156 9.25 10.29 6.19
N VAL A 157 8.38 11.07 6.85
CA VAL A 157 8.63 12.50 7.07
C VAL A 157 9.88 12.69 7.91
N LYS A 158 9.98 12.04 9.07
CA LYS A 158 11.12 12.16 10.00
C LYS A 158 12.48 11.78 9.37
N THR A 159 12.50 10.77 8.50
CA THR A 159 13.77 10.19 7.99
C THR A 159 14.17 10.67 6.60
N LYS A 160 13.22 11.13 5.79
CA LYS A 160 13.49 11.46 4.38
C LYS A 160 13.38 12.96 4.07
N GLN A 161 12.83 13.76 5.01
CA GLN A 161 12.66 15.20 4.82
C GLN A 161 13.64 15.99 5.73
N GLY A 162 14.21 17.07 5.20
CA GLY A 162 14.97 18.03 6.00
C GLY A 162 14.09 18.81 6.98
N LEU A 163 14.66 19.41 8.01
CA LEU A 163 13.93 20.10 9.07
C LEU A 163 12.99 21.20 8.55
N GLU A 164 13.43 21.99 7.58
CA GLU A 164 12.59 23.03 6.97
C GLU A 164 11.33 22.44 6.33
N ARG A 165 11.46 21.31 5.63
CA ARG A 165 10.34 20.65 5.00
C ARG A 165 9.45 19.93 6.01
N GLN A 166 10.01 19.41 7.09
CA GLN A 166 9.22 18.87 8.21
C GLN A 166 8.32 19.95 8.81
N ALA A 167 8.82 21.19 9.01
CA ALA A 167 8.03 22.29 9.51
C ALA A 167 6.85 22.63 8.57
N ILE A 168 7.07 22.68 7.26
CA ILE A 168 5.99 22.90 6.28
C ILE A 168 4.94 21.79 6.34
N ILE A 169 5.36 20.53 6.51
CA ILE A 169 4.45 19.39 6.62
C ILE A 169 3.67 19.44 7.95
N GLU A 170 4.29 19.90 9.02
CA GLU A 170 3.64 20.11 10.32
C GLU A 170 2.54 21.18 10.22
N GLU A 171 2.81 22.30 9.55
CA GLU A 171 1.79 23.31 9.23
C GLU A 171 0.63 22.75 8.38
N SER A 172 0.90 21.71 7.61
CA SER A 172 -0.08 20.97 6.79
C SER A 172 -0.80 19.85 7.55
N GLY A 173 -0.67 19.79 8.88
CA GLY A 173 -1.42 18.89 9.77
C GLY A 173 -0.67 17.62 10.20
N TRP A 174 0.64 17.50 9.91
CA TRP A 174 1.42 16.41 10.49
C TRP A 174 1.78 16.71 11.94
N ASN A 175 1.45 15.78 12.83
CA ASN A 175 1.88 15.84 14.23
C ASN A 175 3.11 14.94 14.44
N PRO A 176 4.28 15.47 14.80
CA PRO A 176 5.49 14.66 15.04
C PRO A 176 5.35 13.61 16.15
N GLN A 177 4.40 13.78 17.06
CA GLN A 177 4.13 12.85 18.17
C GLN A 177 3.07 11.79 17.80
N GLY A 178 2.33 12.00 16.71
CA GLY A 178 1.31 11.07 16.23
C GLY A 178 1.92 9.89 15.46
N GLU A 179 1.17 8.81 15.39
CA GLU A 179 1.49 7.63 14.60
C GLU A 179 0.64 7.65 13.33
N PHE A 180 1.27 7.67 12.17
CA PHE A 180 0.58 7.82 10.88
C PHE A 180 0.93 6.71 9.92
N LEU A 181 -0.12 6.04 9.44
CA LEU A 181 -0.04 4.99 8.44
C LEU A 181 -0.65 5.49 7.13
N LYS A 182 0.05 5.26 6.02
CA LYS A 182 -0.51 5.51 4.69
C LYS A 182 -0.88 4.19 4.03
N TRP A 183 -2.09 4.16 3.51
CA TRP A 183 -2.61 3.14 2.60
C TRP A 183 -2.77 3.74 1.22
N GLU A 184 -2.25 3.09 0.19
CA GLU A 184 -2.25 3.63 -1.16
C GLU A 184 -2.31 2.52 -2.21
N ALA A 185 -3.05 2.79 -3.27
CA ALA A 185 -3.15 1.97 -4.47
C ALA A 185 -2.44 2.68 -5.63
N HIS A 186 -1.46 2.00 -6.23
CA HIS A 186 -0.82 2.42 -7.47
C HIS A 186 -1.46 1.66 -8.63
N TYR A 187 -2.30 2.33 -9.38
CA TYR A 187 -2.95 1.79 -10.56
C TYR A 187 -1.97 1.80 -11.73
N LEU A 188 -1.48 0.60 -12.07
CA LEU A 188 -0.57 0.38 -13.21
C LEU A 188 -1.32 0.40 -14.54
N LYS A 189 -2.64 0.18 -14.49
CA LYS A 189 -3.57 0.18 -15.60
C LYS A 189 -4.85 0.91 -15.18
N PRO A 190 -4.90 2.24 -15.23
CA PRO A 190 -6.07 3.01 -14.81
C PRO A 190 -7.37 2.64 -15.53
N GLU A 191 -7.27 2.10 -16.75
CA GLU A 191 -8.40 1.65 -17.53
C GLU A 191 -9.26 0.56 -16.86
N VAL A 192 -8.71 -0.16 -15.87
CA VAL A 192 -9.49 -1.16 -15.10
C VAL A 192 -10.64 -0.51 -14.32
N LEU A 193 -10.45 0.75 -13.88
CA LEU A 193 -11.48 1.51 -13.17
C LEU A 193 -12.60 1.99 -14.10
N ASN A 194 -12.36 2.02 -15.40
CA ASN A 194 -13.29 2.52 -16.42
C ASN A 194 -13.66 1.44 -17.46
N HIS A 195 -13.81 0.19 -17.01
CA HIS A 195 -14.23 -0.92 -17.85
C HIS A 195 -13.40 -1.06 -19.15
N GLY A 196 -12.10 -0.83 -19.07
CA GLY A 196 -11.17 -0.92 -20.21
C GLY A 196 -11.04 0.36 -21.04
N LYS A 197 -11.76 1.44 -20.70
CA LYS A 197 -11.58 2.73 -21.30
C LYS A 197 -10.50 3.52 -20.57
N GLY A 198 -9.64 4.22 -21.31
CA GLY A 198 -8.61 5.06 -20.69
C GLY A 198 -9.21 6.19 -19.84
N LEU A 199 -8.44 6.67 -18.89
CA LEU A 199 -8.71 7.85 -18.09
C LEU A 199 -7.81 8.99 -18.55
N LEU A 200 -8.34 10.21 -18.54
CA LEU A 200 -7.58 11.42 -18.81
C LEU A 200 -7.08 12.06 -17.51
N LEU A 201 -6.08 12.91 -17.60
CA LEU A 201 -5.61 13.69 -16.47
C LEU A 201 -6.74 14.55 -15.86
N ALA A 202 -7.66 15.06 -16.69
CA ALA A 202 -8.83 15.80 -16.25
C ALA A 202 -9.78 14.99 -15.34
N ASP A 203 -9.86 13.67 -15.56
CA ASP A 203 -10.75 12.80 -14.78
C ASP A 203 -10.35 12.73 -13.31
N LEU A 204 -9.05 12.94 -12.99
CA LEU A 204 -8.57 12.99 -11.60
C LEU A 204 -9.21 14.13 -10.78
N MET A 205 -9.70 15.18 -11.46
CA MET A 205 -10.35 16.34 -10.82
C MET A 205 -11.87 16.29 -10.88
N ASN A 206 -12.43 15.33 -11.60
CA ASN A 206 -13.88 15.16 -11.72
C ASN A 206 -14.43 14.54 -10.40
N PRO A 207 -15.43 15.16 -9.75
CA PRO A 207 -16.02 14.66 -8.51
C PRO A 207 -16.54 13.22 -8.62
N SER A 208 -17.16 12.85 -9.74
CA SER A 208 -17.67 11.49 -9.95
C SER A 208 -16.57 10.43 -9.95
N TRP A 209 -15.36 10.76 -10.41
CA TRP A 209 -14.21 9.89 -10.35
C TRP A 209 -13.59 9.81 -8.97
N GLU A 210 -13.67 10.89 -8.19
CA GLU A 210 -13.18 10.88 -6.81
C GLU A 210 -13.88 9.81 -5.97
N ASP A 211 -15.20 9.69 -6.12
CA ASP A 211 -15.98 8.69 -5.39
C ASP A 211 -15.60 7.27 -5.84
N VAL A 212 -15.44 7.05 -7.16
CA VAL A 212 -14.93 5.76 -7.68
C VAL A 212 -13.56 5.41 -7.10
N PHE A 213 -12.63 6.38 -7.02
CA PHE A 213 -11.30 6.12 -6.46
C PHE A 213 -11.34 5.82 -4.96
N LYS A 214 -12.20 6.48 -4.21
CA LYS A 214 -12.40 6.23 -2.78
C LYS A 214 -12.96 4.83 -2.53
N GLU A 215 -14.06 4.50 -3.22
CA GLU A 215 -14.68 3.18 -3.11
C GLU A 215 -13.72 2.07 -3.51
N ASP A 216 -13.02 2.22 -4.65
CA ASP A 216 -12.05 1.21 -5.08
C ASP A 216 -10.90 1.06 -4.08
N LEU A 217 -10.31 2.17 -3.57
CA LEU A 217 -9.25 2.11 -2.57
C LEU A 217 -9.70 1.35 -1.31
N TYR A 218 -10.96 1.53 -0.90
CA TYR A 218 -11.55 0.79 0.20
C TYR A 218 -11.73 -0.69 -0.14
N LEU A 219 -12.21 -1.02 -1.34
CA LEU A 219 -12.34 -2.40 -1.81
C LEU A 219 -10.97 -3.08 -1.91
N GLN A 220 -9.94 -2.37 -2.36
CA GLN A 220 -8.57 -2.88 -2.39
C GLN A 220 -8.05 -3.20 -0.98
N TYR A 221 -8.45 -2.41 0.04
CA TYR A 221 -8.10 -2.74 1.42
C TYR A 221 -8.76 -4.05 1.88
N LYS A 222 -10.00 -4.32 1.47
CA LYS A 222 -10.71 -5.57 1.81
C LYS A 222 -10.07 -6.84 1.21
N ARG A 223 -9.17 -6.69 0.25
CA ARG A 223 -8.35 -7.81 -0.26
C ARG A 223 -7.26 -8.24 0.72
N LEU A 224 -7.01 -7.43 1.74
CA LEU A 224 -6.12 -7.76 2.85
C LEU A 224 -6.96 -8.05 4.10
N ILE A 225 -6.43 -8.93 4.93
CA ILE A 225 -7.03 -9.25 6.22
C ILE A 225 -5.99 -9.07 7.33
N PRO A 226 -6.40 -8.60 8.51
CA PRO A 226 -5.56 -8.66 9.69
C PRO A 226 -5.28 -10.13 10.03
N MET A 227 -4.01 -10.48 10.12
CA MET A 227 -3.59 -11.82 10.55
C MET A 227 -3.99 -12.05 11.99
N LYS A 228 -4.59 -13.19 12.25
CA LYS A 228 -4.85 -13.65 13.61
C LYS A 228 -3.53 -14.02 14.28
N SER A 229 -3.37 -13.68 15.53
CA SER A 229 -2.29 -14.18 16.36
C SER A 229 -2.87 -14.85 17.61
N LEU A 230 -2.06 -15.70 18.22
CA LEU A 230 -2.41 -16.36 19.47
C LEU A 230 -1.78 -15.60 20.63
N ILE A 231 -2.53 -15.39 21.69
CA ILE A 231 -2.00 -14.83 22.93
C ILE A 231 -1.00 -15.81 23.50
N THR A 232 0.25 -15.41 23.54
CA THR A 232 1.32 -16.23 24.13
C THR A 232 1.15 -16.25 25.65
N PRO A 233 1.15 -17.44 26.29
CA PRO A 233 1.12 -17.53 27.72
C PRO A 233 2.26 -16.76 28.38
N THR A 234 1.97 -15.96 29.38
CA THR A 234 2.95 -15.07 30.03
C THR A 234 3.83 -15.79 31.05
N ASN A 235 3.41 -16.99 31.47
CA ASN A 235 4.17 -17.76 32.46
C ASN A 235 5.21 -18.64 31.77
N LYS A 236 6.49 -18.36 32.01
CA LYS A 236 7.63 -19.10 31.45
C LYS A 236 7.58 -20.63 31.73
N LYS A 237 6.93 -21.07 32.81
CA LYS A 237 6.76 -22.48 33.15
C LYS A 237 5.76 -23.22 32.26
N ASP A 238 4.91 -22.47 31.54
CA ASP A 238 3.87 -23.02 30.68
C ASP A 238 4.30 -23.16 29.21
N LEU A 239 5.53 -22.79 28.88
CA LEU A 239 6.08 -22.82 27.53
C LEU A 239 7.33 -23.69 27.46
N SER A 240 7.19 -24.90 26.98
CA SER A 240 8.32 -25.72 26.52
C SER A 240 8.68 -25.37 25.06
N THR A 241 9.87 -25.79 24.61
CA THR A 241 10.25 -25.62 23.21
C THR A 241 9.23 -26.26 22.23
N PRO A 242 8.72 -27.49 22.47
CA PRO A 242 7.64 -28.07 21.67
C PRO A 242 6.37 -27.21 21.65
N ASP A 243 6.01 -26.56 22.77
CA ASP A 243 4.84 -25.68 22.83
C ASP A 243 5.01 -24.45 21.94
N ILE A 244 6.21 -23.85 21.92
CA ILE A 244 6.52 -22.71 21.05
C ILE A 244 6.42 -23.09 19.56
N VAL A 245 6.94 -24.27 19.18
CA VAL A 245 6.81 -24.77 17.80
C VAL A 245 5.35 -25.01 17.45
N MET A 246 4.57 -25.58 18.38
CA MET A 246 3.15 -25.85 18.19
C MET A 246 2.35 -24.54 18.03
N LEU A 247 2.66 -23.51 18.84
CA LEU A 247 2.08 -22.18 18.73
C LEU A 247 2.32 -21.58 17.35
N ALA A 248 3.56 -21.58 16.90
CA ALA A 248 3.92 -21.02 15.58
C ALA A 248 3.20 -21.76 14.43
N LEU A 249 3.09 -23.10 14.52
CA LEU A 249 2.35 -23.89 13.53
C LEU A 249 0.84 -23.62 13.60
N ALA A 250 0.28 -23.47 14.80
CA ALA A 250 -1.14 -23.14 14.96
C ALA A 250 -1.45 -21.75 14.39
N GLU A 251 -0.59 -20.74 14.61
CA GLU A 251 -0.74 -19.41 14.02
C GLU A 251 -0.75 -19.45 12.48
N VAL A 252 0.14 -20.24 11.88
CA VAL A 252 0.17 -20.43 10.42
C VAL A 252 -1.16 -20.99 9.90
N GLN A 253 -1.72 -22.00 10.58
CA GLN A 253 -2.99 -22.62 10.18
C GLN A 253 -4.19 -21.68 10.39
N ILE A 254 -4.23 -20.94 11.50
CA ILE A 254 -5.27 -19.94 11.77
C ILE A 254 -5.24 -18.83 10.71
N ASN A 255 -4.05 -18.41 10.29
CA ASN A 255 -3.90 -17.42 9.23
C ASN A 255 -4.23 -17.99 7.84
N ALA A 256 -4.21 -19.29 7.67
CA ALA A 256 -4.72 -19.99 6.48
C ALA A 256 -6.25 -20.19 6.50
N GLY A 257 -6.93 -19.74 7.56
CA GLY A 257 -8.40 -19.81 7.69
C GLY A 257 -8.92 -20.96 8.57
N GLU A 258 -8.04 -21.80 9.11
CA GLU A 258 -8.44 -22.89 9.98
C GLU A 258 -8.85 -22.39 11.37
N SER A 259 -9.79 -23.07 12.01
CA SER A 259 -10.14 -22.85 13.41
C SER A 259 -9.28 -23.71 14.35
N LEU A 260 -9.18 -23.31 15.62
CA LEU A 260 -8.52 -24.14 16.67
C LEU A 260 -9.13 -25.55 16.76
N GLN A 261 -10.42 -25.72 16.45
CA GLN A 261 -11.08 -27.02 16.43
C GLN A 261 -10.63 -27.88 15.23
N GLU A 262 -10.46 -27.28 14.06
CA GLU A 262 -9.96 -27.98 12.87
C GLU A 262 -8.50 -28.36 13.06
N ILE A 263 -7.67 -27.46 13.60
CA ILE A 263 -6.28 -27.76 13.98
C ILE A 263 -6.23 -28.94 14.94
N LYS A 264 -7.09 -28.97 15.96
CA LYS A 264 -7.20 -30.08 16.89
C LYS A 264 -7.55 -31.39 16.21
N LYS A 265 -8.55 -31.39 15.31
CA LYS A 265 -8.93 -32.58 14.52
C LYS A 265 -7.77 -33.09 13.67
N MET A 266 -7.06 -32.21 12.98
CA MET A 266 -5.91 -32.52 12.15
C MET A 266 -4.79 -33.17 12.97
N LEU A 267 -4.45 -32.61 14.12
CA LEU A 267 -3.42 -33.15 15.00
C LEU A 267 -3.82 -34.52 15.58
N TYR A 268 -5.08 -34.69 15.95
CA TYR A 268 -5.60 -35.99 16.42
C TYR A 268 -5.58 -37.06 15.32
N ALA A 269 -5.96 -36.70 14.09
CA ALA A 269 -5.87 -37.59 12.95
C ALA A 269 -4.43 -38.03 12.71
N LYS A 270 -3.47 -37.09 12.80
CA LYS A 270 -2.04 -37.41 12.66
C LYS A 270 -1.55 -38.38 13.75
N ILE A 271 -1.91 -38.15 15.02
CA ILE A 271 -1.56 -39.09 16.12
C ILE A 271 -2.17 -40.46 15.84
N ASN A 272 -3.43 -40.54 15.43
CA ASN A 272 -4.10 -41.80 15.15
C ASN A 272 -3.46 -42.59 13.99
N SER A 273 -2.89 -41.88 12.98
CA SER A 273 -2.21 -42.51 11.86
C SER A 273 -0.85 -43.13 12.20
N ILE A 274 -0.29 -42.86 13.37
CA ILE A 274 0.97 -43.49 13.82
C ILE A 274 0.69 -44.95 14.16
N PRO A 275 1.46 -45.94 13.65
CA PRO A 275 1.29 -47.35 13.99
C PRO A 275 1.40 -47.62 15.50
N GLU A 276 0.70 -48.62 16.01
CA GLU A 276 0.69 -48.93 17.46
C GLU A 276 2.04 -49.48 17.95
N GLU A 277 2.82 -50.06 17.06
CA GLU A 277 4.19 -50.48 17.34
C GLU A 277 5.14 -49.31 17.61
N VAL A 278 4.81 -48.11 17.13
CA VAL A 278 5.59 -46.89 17.32
C VAL A 278 5.03 -46.06 18.47
N LEU A 279 3.71 -45.97 18.58
CA LEU A 279 3.04 -45.19 19.62
C LEU A 279 1.81 -45.97 20.14
N SER A 280 1.94 -46.54 21.33
CA SER A 280 0.87 -47.32 21.93
C SER A 280 -0.43 -46.50 22.14
N LYS A 281 -1.56 -47.20 22.27
CA LYS A 281 -2.86 -46.54 22.50
C LYS A 281 -2.86 -45.60 23.72
N PRO A 282 -2.31 -46.01 24.91
CA PRO A 282 -2.19 -45.12 26.04
C PRO A 282 -1.34 -43.88 25.77
N ASP A 283 -0.25 -44.01 24.98
CA ASP A 283 0.61 -42.92 24.62
C ASP A 283 -0.12 -41.93 23.66
N LYS A 284 -0.86 -42.46 22.68
CA LYS A 284 -1.71 -41.66 21.81
C LYS A 284 -2.71 -40.83 22.62
N ASP A 285 -3.38 -41.42 23.58
CA ASP A 285 -4.34 -40.74 24.45
C ASP A 285 -3.66 -39.69 25.33
N SER A 286 -2.46 -39.98 25.82
CA SER A 286 -1.64 -39.02 26.58
C SER A 286 -1.27 -37.79 25.68
N ARG A 287 -0.81 -38.02 24.44
CA ARG A 287 -0.48 -36.93 23.50
C ARG A 287 -1.70 -36.09 23.14
N LYS A 288 -2.85 -36.71 22.89
CA LYS A 288 -4.11 -35.99 22.64
C LYS A 288 -4.52 -35.11 23.83
N ARG A 289 -4.36 -35.59 25.07
CA ARG A 289 -4.63 -34.79 26.27
C ARG A 289 -3.69 -33.58 26.39
N GLN A 290 -2.40 -33.76 26.09
CA GLN A 290 -1.42 -32.67 26.06
C GLN A 290 -1.78 -31.61 25.04
N ILE A 291 -2.09 -32.03 23.77
CA ILE A 291 -2.55 -31.11 22.73
C ILE A 291 -3.83 -30.39 23.14
N LYS A 292 -4.81 -31.10 23.66
CA LYS A 292 -6.05 -30.49 24.16
C LYS A 292 -5.77 -29.43 25.21
N SER A 293 -4.98 -29.78 26.26
CA SER A 293 -4.61 -28.84 27.32
C SER A 293 -3.87 -27.61 26.79
N LEU A 294 -3.00 -27.77 25.80
CA LEU A 294 -2.30 -26.64 25.17
C LEU A 294 -3.29 -25.75 24.39
N LEU A 295 -4.09 -26.33 23.48
CA LEU A 295 -5.04 -25.58 22.69
C LEU A 295 -6.13 -24.86 23.49
N GLU A 296 -6.52 -25.44 24.66
CA GLU A 296 -7.47 -24.79 25.58
C GLU A 296 -6.89 -23.56 26.30
N LYS A 297 -5.56 -23.45 26.38
CA LYS A 297 -4.88 -22.27 26.91
C LYS A 297 -4.68 -21.18 25.88
N LEU A 298 -4.84 -21.50 24.61
CA LEU A 298 -4.66 -20.55 23.52
C LEU A 298 -5.92 -19.70 23.33
N GLN A 299 -5.73 -18.42 23.27
CA GLN A 299 -6.78 -17.45 22.92
C GLN A 299 -6.36 -16.71 21.65
N GLU A 300 -7.29 -16.57 20.72
CA GLU A 300 -7.07 -15.72 19.57
C GLU A 300 -7.11 -14.25 20.00
N GLU A 301 -6.11 -13.47 19.59
CA GLU A 301 -6.17 -12.02 19.75
C GLU A 301 -7.33 -11.45 18.92
N PRO A 302 -8.12 -10.50 19.47
CA PRO A 302 -9.12 -9.80 18.69
C PRO A 302 -8.46 -9.10 17.50
N THR A 303 -8.87 -9.44 16.27
CA THR A 303 -8.35 -8.79 15.05
C THR A 303 -8.89 -7.38 14.85
N SER A 304 -9.95 -7.01 15.55
CA SER A 304 -10.62 -5.71 15.44
C SER A 304 -9.71 -4.51 15.73
N GLN A 305 -8.70 -4.69 16.60
CA GLN A 305 -7.73 -3.62 16.89
C GLN A 305 -6.79 -3.33 15.70
N TRP A 306 -6.65 -4.27 14.77
CA TRP A 306 -5.80 -4.16 13.60
C TRP A 306 -6.59 -3.81 12.34
N ASP A 307 -7.91 -3.92 12.38
CA ASP A 307 -8.78 -3.57 11.25
C ASP A 307 -8.83 -2.06 11.08
N LEU A 308 -8.40 -1.60 9.92
CA LEU A 308 -8.35 -0.19 9.54
C LEU A 308 -9.60 0.26 8.76
N SER A 309 -10.60 -0.61 8.56
CA SER A 309 -11.77 -0.31 7.74
C SER A 309 -12.43 1.01 8.13
N LYS A 310 -12.77 1.18 9.41
CA LYS A 310 -13.42 2.41 9.91
C LYS A 310 -12.53 3.65 9.76
N LYS A 311 -11.23 3.52 10.05
CA LYS A 311 -10.29 4.64 9.90
C LYS A 311 -10.11 5.04 8.44
N LEU A 312 -10.17 4.07 7.54
CA LEU A 312 -10.09 4.33 6.11
C LEU A 312 -11.39 4.97 5.59
N GLU A 313 -12.56 4.51 6.05
CA GLU A 313 -13.86 5.15 5.76
C GLU A 313 -13.84 6.62 6.20
N GLU A 314 -13.41 6.90 7.45
CA GLU A 314 -13.27 8.24 7.99
C GLU A 314 -12.29 9.10 7.14
N ALA A 315 -11.11 8.56 6.82
CA ALA A 315 -10.09 9.27 6.05
C ALA A 315 -10.50 9.55 4.59
N LEU A 316 -11.38 8.72 4.03
CA LEU A 316 -11.91 8.87 2.68
C LEU A 316 -13.24 9.64 2.64
N ASN A 317 -13.87 9.92 3.77
CA ASN A 317 -15.22 10.46 3.89
C ASN A 317 -16.25 9.62 3.08
N ILE A 318 -16.24 8.31 3.28
CA ILE A 318 -17.22 7.37 2.76
C ILE A 318 -18.28 7.19 3.86
N GLU A 319 -19.56 7.38 3.51
CA GLU A 319 -20.70 7.17 4.40
C GLU A 319 -21.20 5.69 4.38
#